data_dc00ae9a5d60a0c8bcc1ac886cb10720
#
_entry.id   dc00ae9a5d60a0c8bcc1ac886cb10720
#
_cell.length_a   1.000
_cell.length_b   1.000
_cell.length_c   1.000
_cell.angle_alpha   90.00
_cell.angle_beta   90.00
_cell.angle_gamma   90.00
#
_symmetry.space_group_name_H-M   'P 1'
#
loop_
_entity.id
_entity.type
_entity.pdbx_description
1 polymer ?
#
loop_
_entity_poly.entity_id
_entity_poly.type
_entity_poly.pdbx_seq_one_letter_code
_entity_poly.pdbx_strand_id
1 'polypeptide(L)'
;MDKYQQSGAFLAGILCLLLLLPAVTVQAAAQDLFDAEVVVPNQTTGVRSRAMRSALEEVLVRVAGQDAVLNTAPAKQMLKKPDALVQQYRYFNEPESEPPLLKLWVRFDGDAIRKSLQQQGQSYWGNERPDTLVWLAVEDRGKRYLVAADDGTDVHQQIAQAAKQRGVPIVFPLMDLEDQSQVRFSDIWGGFYENVMAASRRYNPQAVLVGRLNRSASGGWSSRWHLEVAGKPSAWTDSRQQLDKLAQQGIDDTADILASRFAVARGGGNLNTVSISVSGVDSLSDYARLSAYLGGLTAVVDVQVEQVAGAEIDYALQLSGSLDDLTRTVTIGTVLEPVISELPGSYRLRQ
;
A
#
# COMPACT_ATOMS: atom_id res chain seq x y z
N MET A 1 11.71 -17.54 -74.76
CA MET A 1 10.50 -17.85 -73.99
C MET A 1 10.99 -18.42 -72.67
N ASP A 2 10.61 -17.87 -71.58
CA ASP A 2 10.84 -18.17 -70.17
C ASP A 2 11.70 -17.12 -69.43
N LYS A 3 11.00 -16.09 -69.02
CA LYS A 3 11.36 -15.23 -67.95
C LYS A 3 10.06 -14.75 -67.30
N TYR A 4 9.62 -15.43 -66.22
CA TYR A 4 8.68 -14.90 -65.20
C TYR A 4 8.39 -16.01 -64.20
N GLN A 5 9.27 -16.23 -63.24
CA GLN A 5 8.93 -16.93 -61.99
C GLN A 5 10.06 -16.72 -60.92
N GLN A 6 10.11 -15.56 -60.34
CA GLN A 6 10.80 -15.32 -59.05
C GLN A 6 10.40 -13.95 -58.50
N SER A 7 9.23 -13.82 -57.91
CA SER A 7 8.87 -12.63 -57.12
C SER A 7 7.70 -12.97 -56.18
N GLY A 8 7.77 -14.02 -55.40
CA GLY A 8 6.69 -14.42 -54.48
C GLY A 8 7.14 -14.82 -53.08
N ALA A 9 8.44 -14.88 -52.79
CA ALA A 9 8.94 -15.44 -51.54
C ALA A 9 9.49 -14.42 -50.52
N PHE A 10 9.48 -13.12 -50.79
CA PHE A 10 10.06 -12.09 -49.89
C PHE A 10 9.05 -11.31 -49.06
N LEU A 11 7.74 -11.47 -49.26
CA LEU A 11 6.71 -10.75 -48.52
C LEU A 11 6.09 -11.52 -47.34
N ALA A 12 6.38 -12.81 -47.21
CA ALA A 12 5.87 -13.63 -46.09
C ALA A 12 6.76 -13.59 -44.84
N GLY A 13 8.00 -13.11 -44.94
CA GLY A 13 8.96 -13.08 -43.83
C GLY A 13 8.88 -11.88 -42.90
N ILE A 14 8.18 -10.81 -43.28
CA ILE A 14 8.16 -9.57 -42.49
C ILE A 14 6.94 -9.49 -41.55
N LEU A 15 5.93 -10.33 -41.73
CA LEU A 15 4.70 -10.30 -40.91
C LEU A 15 4.79 -11.08 -39.60
N CYS A 16 5.81 -11.92 -39.40
CA CYS A 16 5.98 -12.71 -38.16
C CYS A 16 6.93 -12.10 -37.11
N LEU A 17 7.57 -10.94 -37.38
CA LEU A 17 8.54 -10.33 -36.46
C LEU A 17 7.94 -9.23 -35.58
N LEU A 18 6.64 -8.96 -35.65
CA LEU A 18 5.98 -7.85 -34.94
C LEU A 18 5.19 -8.29 -33.69
N LEU A 19 5.30 -9.56 -33.23
CA LEU A 19 4.51 -10.09 -32.10
C LEU A 19 5.33 -10.45 -30.86
N LEU A 20 6.59 -9.99 -30.74
CA LEU A 20 7.40 -10.14 -29.54
C LEU A 20 7.79 -8.78 -28.97
N LEU A 21 6.80 -7.91 -28.75
CA LEU A 21 6.99 -6.82 -27.80
C LEU A 21 6.89 -7.44 -26.41
N PRO A 22 7.97 -7.40 -25.59
CA PRO A 22 7.85 -7.76 -24.18
C PRO A 22 6.80 -6.83 -23.58
N ALA A 23 5.77 -7.39 -22.96
CA ALA A 23 4.87 -6.65 -22.08
C ALA A 23 5.77 -6.02 -21.02
N VAL A 24 6.03 -4.73 -21.13
CA VAL A 24 6.63 -3.94 -20.06
C VAL A 24 5.58 -3.90 -18.97
N THR A 25 5.65 -4.84 -18.04
CA THR A 25 4.95 -4.72 -16.76
C THR A 25 5.53 -3.48 -16.09
N VAL A 26 4.78 -2.37 -16.12
CA VAL A 26 5.04 -1.22 -15.25
C VAL A 26 4.77 -1.73 -13.84
N GLN A 27 5.80 -2.28 -13.23
CA GLN A 27 5.82 -2.59 -11.83
C GLN A 27 5.84 -1.23 -11.14
N ALA A 28 4.69 -0.82 -10.58
CA ALA A 28 4.64 0.34 -9.71
C ALA A 28 5.75 0.12 -8.66
N ALA A 29 6.74 1.01 -8.64
CA ALA A 29 7.83 0.91 -7.69
C ALA A 29 7.21 0.90 -6.30
N ALA A 30 7.34 -0.22 -5.59
CA ALA A 30 6.86 -0.34 -4.23
C ALA A 30 7.46 0.83 -3.45
N GLN A 31 6.61 1.68 -2.90
CA GLN A 31 7.06 2.85 -2.15
C GLN A 31 7.81 2.31 -0.93
N ASP A 32 9.06 2.74 -0.78
CA ASP A 32 9.81 2.41 0.43
C ASP A 32 9.13 3.10 1.62
N LEU A 33 8.70 2.34 2.60
CA LEU A 33 7.99 2.85 3.78
C LEU A 33 8.82 3.83 4.60
N PHE A 34 10.12 3.83 4.40
CA PHE A 34 11.10 4.62 5.16
C PHE A 34 11.61 5.85 4.39
N ASP A 35 11.05 6.14 3.22
CA ASP A 35 11.35 7.34 2.45
C ASP A 35 10.29 8.42 2.69
N ALA A 36 10.71 9.68 2.79
CA ALA A 36 9.79 10.81 2.83
C ALA A 36 10.30 12.02 2.04
N GLU A 37 9.38 12.84 1.57
CA GLU A 37 9.66 14.06 0.81
C GLU A 37 9.05 15.28 1.51
N VAL A 38 9.86 16.29 1.77
CA VAL A 38 9.43 17.51 2.45
C VAL A 38 9.77 18.73 1.60
N VAL A 39 8.80 19.62 1.39
CA VAL A 39 9.04 20.92 0.73
C VAL A 39 9.88 21.80 1.65
N VAL A 40 10.94 22.38 1.12
CA VAL A 40 11.86 23.25 1.87
C VAL A 40 12.09 24.57 1.14
N PRO A 41 12.20 25.68 1.84
CA PRO A 41 12.45 27.00 1.21
C PRO A 41 13.90 27.17 0.72
N ASN A 42 14.86 26.44 1.32
CA ASN A 42 16.27 26.48 0.99
C ASN A 42 17.03 25.28 1.59
N GLN A 43 18.34 25.19 1.34
CA GLN A 43 19.19 24.07 1.76
C GLN A 43 20.03 24.37 3.03
N THR A 44 19.71 25.41 3.80
CA THR A 44 20.45 25.71 5.04
C THR A 44 20.33 24.59 6.07
N THR A 45 21.35 24.44 6.91
CA THR A 45 21.42 23.36 7.91
C THR A 45 20.20 23.35 8.84
N GLY A 46 19.77 24.54 9.31
CA GLY A 46 18.62 24.63 10.19
C GLY A 46 17.28 24.24 9.53
N VAL A 47 17.10 24.56 8.23
CA VAL A 47 15.96 24.12 7.43
C VAL A 47 16.02 22.61 7.22
N ARG A 48 17.17 22.07 6.87
CA ARG A 48 17.38 20.64 6.67
C ARG A 48 17.04 19.83 7.91
N SER A 49 17.55 20.20 9.08
CA SER A 49 17.29 19.48 10.32
C SER A 49 15.79 19.46 10.70
N ARG A 50 15.08 20.59 10.47
CA ARG A 50 13.62 20.61 10.68
C ARG A 50 12.89 19.73 9.68
N ALA A 51 13.29 19.77 8.40
CA ALA A 51 12.68 18.96 7.35
C ALA A 51 12.93 17.46 7.59
N MET A 52 14.14 17.05 8.01
CA MET A 52 14.43 15.66 8.39
C MET A 52 13.60 15.20 9.58
N ARG A 53 13.34 16.08 10.54
CA ARG A 53 12.46 15.78 11.66
C ARG A 53 11.02 15.55 11.19
N SER A 54 10.47 16.44 10.34
CA SER A 54 9.13 16.28 9.78
C SER A 54 9.02 15.03 8.91
N ALA A 55 10.05 14.74 8.11
CA ALA A 55 10.14 13.50 7.33
C ALA A 55 10.11 12.25 8.23
N LEU A 56 10.83 12.27 9.34
CA LEU A 56 10.83 11.16 10.30
C LEU A 56 9.48 11.03 11.02
N GLU A 57 8.80 12.14 11.35
CA GLU A 57 7.44 12.12 11.92
C GLU A 57 6.48 11.40 10.96
N GLU A 58 6.52 11.72 9.66
CA GLU A 58 5.70 11.06 8.63
C GLU A 58 6.01 9.56 8.55
N VAL A 59 7.28 9.18 8.51
CA VAL A 59 7.70 7.77 8.47
C VAL A 59 7.24 7.02 9.72
N LEU A 60 7.39 7.59 10.91
CA LEU A 60 6.97 6.96 12.17
C LEU A 60 5.44 6.71 12.20
N VAL A 61 4.63 7.68 11.79
CA VAL A 61 3.18 7.51 11.69
C VAL A 61 2.83 6.43 10.67
N ARG A 62 3.48 6.45 9.51
CA ARG A 62 3.28 5.47 8.44
C ARG A 62 3.58 4.04 8.90
N VAL A 63 4.70 3.81 9.58
CA VAL A 63 5.12 2.46 9.99
C VAL A 63 4.49 1.99 11.28
N ALA A 64 4.03 2.89 12.14
CA ALA A 64 3.24 2.52 13.32
C ALA A 64 1.75 2.35 13.01
N GLY A 65 1.29 2.98 11.91
CA GLY A 65 -0.10 2.98 11.47
C GLY A 65 -1.01 4.00 12.16
N GLN A 66 -0.52 4.69 13.19
CA GLN A 66 -1.28 5.68 13.97
C GLN A 66 -0.39 6.85 14.41
N ASP A 67 -0.97 8.05 14.43
CA ASP A 67 -0.27 9.28 14.83
C ASP A 67 0.09 9.31 16.34
N ALA A 68 -0.64 8.55 17.16
CA ALA A 68 -0.36 8.39 18.59
C ALA A 68 1.08 7.93 18.87
N VAL A 69 1.76 7.29 17.91
CA VAL A 69 3.16 6.88 18.02
C VAL A 69 4.08 8.05 18.35
N LEU A 70 3.81 9.25 17.83
CA LEU A 70 4.63 10.46 18.06
C LEU A 70 4.69 10.86 19.53
N ASN A 71 3.71 10.45 20.32
CA ASN A 71 3.66 10.72 21.77
C ASN A 71 4.43 9.70 22.61
N THR A 72 4.89 8.61 22.01
CA THR A 72 5.63 7.54 22.69
C THR A 72 7.08 7.92 22.99
N ALA A 73 7.67 7.26 23.99
CA ALA A 73 9.07 7.51 24.37
C ALA A 73 10.05 7.20 23.24
N PRO A 74 9.95 6.05 22.50
CA PRO A 74 10.87 5.76 21.40
C PRO A 74 10.79 6.78 20.27
N ALA A 75 9.59 7.19 19.85
CA ALA A 75 9.45 8.19 18.82
C ALA A 75 10.04 9.54 19.23
N LYS A 76 9.74 10.01 20.44
CA LYS A 76 10.35 11.24 20.99
C LYS A 76 11.88 11.19 21.06
N GLN A 77 12.45 10.02 21.34
CA GLN A 77 13.91 9.83 21.35
C GLN A 77 14.50 9.91 19.94
N MET A 78 13.88 9.23 18.96
CA MET A 78 14.30 9.29 17.56
C MET A 78 14.19 10.70 16.99
N LEU A 79 13.12 11.42 17.28
CA LEU A 79 12.86 12.80 16.84
C LEU A 79 13.80 13.85 17.46
N LYS A 80 14.53 13.54 18.54
CA LYS A 80 15.58 14.43 19.08
C LYS A 80 16.82 14.47 18.20
N LYS A 81 17.13 13.37 17.49
CA LYS A 81 18.31 13.24 16.64
C LYS A 81 17.97 12.49 15.34
N PRO A 82 17.11 13.08 14.47
CA PRO A 82 16.68 12.43 13.25
C PRO A 82 17.83 12.07 12.32
N ASP A 83 18.87 12.92 12.27
CA ASP A 83 20.06 12.72 11.43
C ASP A 83 20.76 11.38 11.71
N ALA A 84 20.68 10.84 12.95
CA ALA A 84 21.27 9.56 13.31
C ALA A 84 20.61 8.34 12.62
N LEU A 85 19.41 8.52 12.10
CA LEU A 85 18.65 7.47 11.39
C LEU A 85 18.66 7.67 9.88
N VAL A 86 19.26 8.77 9.36
CA VAL A 86 19.30 9.04 7.92
C VAL A 86 20.35 8.18 7.26
N GLN A 87 19.94 7.35 6.29
CA GLN A 87 20.84 6.60 5.42
C GLN A 87 21.24 7.42 4.19
N GLN A 88 20.28 8.16 3.62
CA GLN A 88 20.49 8.95 2.42
C GLN A 88 19.56 10.16 2.38
N TYR A 89 19.99 11.27 1.78
CA TYR A 89 19.12 12.37 1.44
C TYR A 89 19.58 13.07 0.16
N ARG A 90 18.64 13.73 -0.52
CA ARG A 90 18.92 14.54 -1.71
C ARG A 90 17.91 15.68 -1.84
N TYR A 91 18.34 16.74 -2.50
CA TYR A 91 17.45 17.84 -2.90
C TYR A 91 17.08 17.70 -4.38
N PHE A 92 15.88 18.05 -4.72
CA PHE A 92 15.42 18.15 -6.11
C PHE A 92 14.32 19.21 -6.23
N ASN A 93 14.15 19.74 -7.44
CA ASN A 93 13.03 20.62 -7.75
C ASN A 93 11.91 19.79 -8.37
N GLU A 94 10.68 20.04 -7.95
CA GLU A 94 9.50 19.46 -8.56
C GLU A 94 9.18 20.19 -9.86
N PRO A 95 9.34 19.55 -11.03
CA PRO A 95 9.29 20.26 -12.32
C PRO A 95 7.88 20.74 -12.70
N GLU A 96 6.83 20.13 -12.13
CA GLU A 96 5.42 20.41 -12.45
C GLU A 96 4.84 21.56 -11.62
N SER A 97 5.57 22.14 -10.67
CA SER A 97 5.12 23.28 -9.87
C SER A 97 5.62 24.61 -10.41
N GLU A 98 4.75 25.63 -10.41
CA GLU A 98 5.11 27.01 -10.77
C GLU A 98 4.83 27.95 -9.58
N PRO A 99 5.85 28.55 -8.92
CA PRO A 99 7.29 28.34 -9.12
C PRO A 99 7.75 26.94 -8.69
N PRO A 100 8.90 26.43 -9.24
CA PRO A 100 9.42 25.14 -8.88
C PRO A 100 9.62 24.98 -7.36
N LEU A 101 9.04 23.94 -6.76
CA LEU A 101 9.18 23.66 -5.34
C LEU A 101 10.45 22.87 -5.07
N LEU A 102 11.32 23.41 -4.21
CA LEU A 102 12.48 22.66 -3.73
C LEU A 102 12.01 21.63 -2.71
N LYS A 103 12.31 20.35 -2.94
CA LYS A 103 12.03 19.24 -2.03
C LYS A 103 13.30 18.61 -1.49
N LEU A 104 13.24 18.16 -0.25
CA LEU A 104 14.20 17.27 0.39
C LEU A 104 13.59 15.87 0.45
N TRP A 105 14.21 14.92 -0.26
CA TRP A 105 13.92 13.50 -0.09
C TRP A 105 14.91 12.91 0.92
N VAL A 106 14.39 12.07 1.82
CA VAL A 106 15.18 11.44 2.89
C VAL A 106 14.82 9.96 2.97
N ARG A 107 15.82 9.09 3.07
CA ARG A 107 15.69 7.68 3.40
C ARG A 107 16.23 7.42 4.78
N PHE A 108 15.43 6.78 5.62
CA PHE A 108 15.80 6.41 6.99
C PHE A 108 16.16 4.93 7.12
N ASP A 109 16.89 4.60 8.17
CA ASP A 109 17.21 3.24 8.56
C ASP A 109 15.96 2.53 9.12
N GLY A 110 15.31 1.76 8.24
CA GLY A 110 14.08 1.04 8.56
C GLY A 110 14.27 -0.01 9.65
N ASP A 111 15.42 -0.68 9.68
CA ASP A 111 15.71 -1.71 10.69
C ASP A 111 15.90 -1.09 12.08
N ALA A 112 16.60 0.04 12.15
CA ALA A 112 16.77 0.77 13.41
C ALA A 112 15.41 1.30 13.94
N ILE A 113 14.56 1.87 13.07
CA ILE A 113 13.23 2.33 13.43
C ILE A 113 12.35 1.17 13.91
N ARG A 114 12.25 0.08 13.11
CA ARG A 114 11.48 -1.11 13.45
C ARG A 114 11.91 -1.68 14.80
N LYS A 115 13.21 -1.89 15.00
CA LYS A 115 13.78 -2.42 16.23
C LYS A 115 13.44 -1.53 17.43
N SER A 116 13.58 -0.21 17.30
CA SER A 116 13.26 0.74 18.36
C SER A 116 11.79 0.71 18.77
N LEU A 117 10.86 0.65 17.80
CA LEU A 117 9.42 0.56 18.06
C LEU A 117 9.06 -0.76 18.73
N GLN A 118 9.52 -1.87 18.17
CA GLN A 118 9.20 -3.22 18.64
C GLN A 118 9.76 -3.51 20.05
N GLN A 119 10.98 -3.06 20.36
CA GLN A 119 11.58 -3.26 21.69
C GLN A 119 10.77 -2.60 22.83
N GLN A 120 9.98 -1.59 22.51
CA GLN A 120 9.16 -0.87 23.47
C GLN A 120 7.66 -1.16 23.30
N GLY A 121 7.31 -2.28 22.66
CA GLY A 121 5.94 -2.75 22.52
C GLY A 121 5.04 -1.90 21.65
N GLN A 122 5.62 -1.04 20.78
CA GLN A 122 4.82 -0.23 19.87
C GLN A 122 4.35 -1.06 18.68
N SER A 123 3.18 -0.74 18.16
CA SER A 123 2.67 -1.30 16.90
C SER A 123 3.64 -1.01 15.75
N TYR A 124 3.77 -2.00 14.88
CA TYR A 124 4.48 -1.86 13.63
C TYR A 124 3.63 -2.42 12.49
N TRP A 125 3.42 -1.63 11.44
CA TRP A 125 2.71 -2.01 10.23
C TRP A 125 3.71 -2.04 9.07
N GLY A 126 4.13 -3.24 8.71
CA GLY A 126 5.17 -3.47 7.72
C GLY A 126 4.69 -3.33 6.28
N ASN A 127 5.36 -4.07 5.38
CA ASN A 127 5.14 -3.98 3.92
C ASN A 127 3.83 -4.62 3.47
N GLU A 128 3.35 -5.66 4.20
CA GLU A 128 2.09 -6.32 3.86
C GLU A 128 0.91 -5.41 4.24
N ARG A 129 0.41 -4.70 3.24
CA ARG A 129 -0.68 -3.75 3.36
C ARG A 129 -1.76 -4.08 2.36
N PRO A 130 -3.06 -4.04 2.75
CA PRO A 130 -4.13 -4.42 1.85
C PRO A 130 -4.24 -3.45 0.66
N ASP A 131 -4.20 -4.00 -0.55
CA ASP A 131 -4.53 -3.25 -1.76
C ASP A 131 -5.97 -2.73 -1.66
N THR A 132 -6.12 -1.42 -1.71
CA THR A 132 -7.37 -0.72 -1.46
C THR A 132 -7.91 -0.12 -2.76
N LEU A 133 -9.01 -0.65 -3.26
CA LEU A 133 -9.73 -0.05 -4.39
C LEU A 133 -10.57 1.13 -3.90
N VAL A 134 -10.43 2.28 -4.56
CA VAL A 134 -11.05 3.55 -4.11
C VAL A 134 -12.09 4.02 -5.13
N TRP A 135 -13.37 3.91 -4.77
CA TRP A 135 -14.48 4.46 -5.54
C TRP A 135 -14.88 5.83 -5.00
N LEU A 136 -14.84 6.88 -5.82
CA LEU A 136 -15.21 8.23 -5.40
C LEU A 136 -16.29 8.82 -6.28
N ALA A 137 -17.36 9.31 -5.65
CA ALA A 137 -18.36 10.16 -6.26
C ALA A 137 -18.19 11.60 -5.77
N VAL A 138 -18.00 12.53 -6.69
CA VAL A 138 -17.72 13.94 -6.37
C VAL A 138 -18.82 14.84 -6.92
N GLU A 139 -19.31 15.75 -6.08
CA GLU A 139 -20.13 16.88 -6.51
C GLU A 139 -19.39 18.18 -6.18
N ASP A 140 -18.89 18.85 -7.22
CA ASP A 140 -18.22 20.15 -7.11
C ASP A 140 -19.00 21.20 -7.92
N ARG A 141 -19.60 22.15 -7.21
CA ARG A 141 -20.35 23.27 -7.81
C ARG A 141 -21.40 22.83 -8.85
N GLY A 142 -22.11 21.77 -8.54
CA GLY A 142 -23.15 21.19 -9.40
C GLY A 142 -22.64 20.23 -10.49
N LYS A 143 -21.33 20.09 -10.68
CA LYS A 143 -20.73 19.07 -11.52
C LYS A 143 -20.60 17.75 -10.76
N ARG A 144 -21.14 16.68 -11.32
CA ARG A 144 -21.11 15.33 -10.72
C ARG A 144 -20.27 14.39 -11.59
N TYR A 145 -19.36 13.65 -10.95
CA TYR A 145 -18.52 12.69 -11.64
C TYR A 145 -18.02 11.57 -10.70
N LEU A 146 -17.60 10.46 -11.28
CA LEU A 146 -16.84 9.40 -10.62
C LEU A 146 -15.37 9.57 -10.99
N VAL A 147 -14.47 9.31 -10.03
CA VAL A 147 -13.02 9.43 -10.25
C VAL A 147 -12.51 8.15 -10.88
N ALA A 148 -11.76 8.26 -11.97
CA ALA A 148 -11.13 7.16 -12.70
C ALA A 148 -9.61 7.07 -12.43
N ALA A 149 -9.00 5.95 -12.83
CA ALA A 149 -7.57 5.71 -12.65
C ALA A 149 -6.67 6.70 -13.42
N ASP A 150 -7.13 7.19 -14.58
CA ASP A 150 -6.43 8.16 -15.42
C ASP A 150 -6.96 9.59 -15.26
N ASP A 151 -7.76 9.84 -14.21
CA ASP A 151 -8.37 11.13 -13.94
C ASP A 151 -7.33 12.11 -13.37
N GLY A 152 -7.03 13.18 -14.08
CA GLY A 152 -6.13 14.25 -13.65
C GLY A 152 -6.78 15.27 -12.70
N THR A 153 -7.93 15.00 -12.10
CA THR A 153 -8.62 15.94 -11.20
C THR A 153 -7.84 16.18 -9.89
N ASP A 154 -8.06 17.35 -9.31
CA ASP A 154 -7.49 17.70 -7.99
C ASP A 154 -7.86 16.64 -6.93
N VAL A 155 -9.08 16.10 -6.98
CA VAL A 155 -9.54 15.08 -6.03
C VAL A 155 -8.70 13.82 -6.14
N HIS A 156 -8.47 13.31 -7.37
CA HIS A 156 -7.62 12.15 -7.61
C HIS A 156 -6.21 12.38 -7.05
N GLN A 157 -5.60 13.51 -7.40
CA GLN A 157 -4.24 13.84 -6.98
C GLN A 157 -4.11 13.95 -5.45
N GLN A 158 -5.05 14.63 -4.77
CA GLN A 158 -5.01 14.81 -3.33
C GLN A 158 -5.20 13.49 -2.57
N ILE A 159 -6.10 12.62 -3.03
CA ILE A 159 -6.30 11.29 -2.44
C ILE A 159 -5.06 10.41 -2.65
N ALA A 160 -4.50 10.40 -3.86
CA ALA A 160 -3.28 9.63 -4.17
C ALA A 160 -2.08 10.11 -3.35
N GLN A 161 -1.92 11.42 -3.19
CA GLN A 161 -0.85 12.01 -2.38
C GLN A 161 -1.00 11.65 -0.88
N ALA A 162 -2.20 11.75 -0.32
CA ALA A 162 -2.47 11.36 1.05
C ALA A 162 -2.21 9.87 1.30
N ALA A 163 -2.65 9.02 0.36
CA ALA A 163 -2.39 7.58 0.42
C ALA A 163 -0.89 7.26 0.36
N LYS A 164 -0.14 7.95 -0.51
CA LYS A 164 1.31 7.86 -0.57
C LYS A 164 1.97 8.22 0.77
N GLN A 165 1.58 9.32 1.40
CA GLN A 165 2.12 9.75 2.68
C GLN A 165 1.86 8.73 3.80
N ARG A 166 0.67 8.13 3.84
CA ARG A 166 0.30 7.09 4.82
C ARG A 166 0.77 5.69 4.43
N GLY A 167 1.32 5.51 3.22
CA GLY A 167 1.74 4.22 2.70
C GLY A 167 0.58 3.24 2.52
N VAL A 168 -0.62 3.72 2.21
CA VAL A 168 -1.76 2.88 1.85
C VAL A 168 -1.71 2.62 0.34
N PRO A 169 -1.54 1.37 -0.12
CA PRO A 169 -1.60 1.08 -1.54
C PRO A 169 -3.03 1.26 -2.03
N ILE A 170 -3.25 2.20 -2.93
CA ILE A 170 -4.56 2.46 -3.51
C ILE A 170 -4.57 2.26 -5.02
N VAL A 171 -5.72 1.83 -5.53
CA VAL A 171 -6.04 1.73 -6.95
C VAL A 171 -7.38 2.40 -7.18
N PHE A 172 -7.51 3.20 -8.25
CA PHE A 172 -8.80 3.71 -8.71
C PHE A 172 -9.37 2.81 -9.79
N PRO A 173 -10.71 2.76 -9.95
CA PRO A 173 -11.35 2.00 -11.03
C PRO A 173 -10.96 2.59 -12.39
N LEU A 174 -10.89 1.73 -13.41
CA LEU A 174 -10.61 2.16 -14.79
C LEU A 174 -11.74 3.01 -15.37
N MET A 175 -12.94 2.87 -14.83
CA MET A 175 -14.17 3.49 -15.36
C MET A 175 -14.42 3.20 -16.84
N ASP A 176 -14.03 1.99 -17.28
CA ASP A 176 -14.32 1.48 -18.61
C ASP A 176 -15.83 1.13 -18.77
N LEU A 177 -16.22 0.59 -19.91
CA LEU A 177 -17.61 0.26 -20.19
C LEU A 177 -18.20 -0.75 -19.20
N GLU A 178 -17.38 -1.65 -18.67
CA GLU A 178 -17.80 -2.63 -17.67
C GLU A 178 -18.11 -1.94 -16.35
N ASP A 179 -17.20 -1.12 -15.83
CA ASP A 179 -17.42 -0.36 -14.59
C ASP A 179 -18.64 0.57 -14.71
N GLN A 180 -18.74 1.32 -15.82
CA GLN A 180 -19.87 2.25 -16.07
C GLN A 180 -21.22 1.55 -16.18
N SER A 181 -21.24 0.28 -16.61
CA SER A 181 -22.46 -0.52 -16.67
C SER A 181 -22.93 -0.99 -15.30
N GLN A 182 -21.99 -1.21 -14.36
CA GLN A 182 -22.26 -1.77 -13.04
C GLN A 182 -22.42 -0.72 -11.95
N VAL A 183 -21.63 0.39 -11.99
CA VAL A 183 -21.61 1.42 -10.95
C VAL A 183 -21.99 2.78 -11.52
N ARG A 184 -23.06 3.36 -11.00
CA ARG A 184 -23.52 4.71 -11.31
C ARG A 184 -23.17 5.66 -10.17
N PHE A 185 -23.08 6.95 -10.49
CA PHE A 185 -22.93 8.02 -9.49
C PHE A 185 -23.93 7.88 -8.34
N SER A 186 -25.21 7.57 -8.67
CA SER A 186 -26.30 7.40 -7.71
C SER A 186 -26.06 6.28 -6.70
N ASP A 187 -25.35 5.21 -7.08
CA ASP A 187 -25.11 4.06 -6.21
C ASP A 187 -24.17 4.46 -5.06
N ILE A 188 -23.07 5.16 -5.37
CA ILE A 188 -22.15 5.69 -4.35
C ILE A 188 -22.82 6.81 -3.56
N TRP A 189 -23.51 7.73 -4.27
CA TRP A 189 -24.13 8.89 -3.63
C TRP A 189 -25.25 8.51 -2.68
N GLY A 190 -26.04 7.51 -3.04
CA GLY A 190 -27.16 6.99 -2.26
C GLY A 190 -26.73 5.98 -1.16
N GLY A 191 -25.48 5.49 -1.19
CA GLY A 191 -25.01 4.45 -0.27
C GLY A 191 -25.47 3.04 -0.64
N PHE A 192 -25.75 2.77 -1.92
CA PHE A 192 -26.11 1.45 -2.44
C PHE A 192 -24.84 0.65 -2.80
N TYR A 193 -24.11 0.20 -1.79
CA TYR A 193 -22.75 -0.34 -1.98
C TYR A 193 -22.72 -1.74 -2.60
N GLU A 194 -23.83 -2.46 -2.66
CA GLU A 194 -23.88 -3.83 -3.23
C GLU A 194 -23.33 -3.89 -4.67
N ASN A 195 -23.76 -2.94 -5.53
CA ASN A 195 -23.28 -2.85 -6.90
C ASN A 195 -21.77 -2.50 -6.95
N VAL A 196 -21.34 -1.59 -6.07
CA VAL A 196 -19.94 -1.18 -5.97
C VAL A 196 -19.06 -2.36 -5.55
N MET A 197 -19.49 -3.14 -4.55
CA MET A 197 -18.77 -4.34 -4.11
C MET A 197 -18.76 -5.43 -5.20
N ALA A 198 -19.83 -5.59 -5.95
CA ALA A 198 -19.89 -6.53 -7.07
C ALA A 198 -18.90 -6.15 -8.18
N ALA A 199 -18.87 -4.89 -8.60
CA ALA A 199 -17.92 -4.37 -9.59
C ALA A 199 -16.47 -4.44 -9.11
N SER A 200 -16.23 -4.27 -7.82
CA SER A 200 -14.89 -4.33 -7.23
C SER A 200 -14.21 -5.68 -7.37
N ARG A 201 -14.97 -6.78 -7.51
CA ARG A 201 -14.41 -8.15 -7.57
C ARG A 201 -13.42 -8.35 -8.72
N ARG A 202 -13.60 -7.67 -9.86
CA ARG A 202 -12.69 -7.77 -11.02
C ARG A 202 -11.26 -7.27 -10.72
N TYR A 203 -11.14 -6.36 -9.74
CA TYR A 203 -9.86 -5.79 -9.29
C TYR A 203 -9.17 -6.63 -8.22
N ASN A 204 -9.87 -7.64 -7.67
CA ASN A 204 -9.40 -8.50 -6.58
C ASN A 204 -8.77 -7.72 -5.40
N PRO A 205 -9.39 -6.64 -4.90
CA PRO A 205 -8.83 -5.85 -3.81
C PRO A 205 -9.01 -6.55 -2.46
N GLN A 206 -8.11 -6.29 -1.51
CA GLN A 206 -8.28 -6.75 -0.13
C GLN A 206 -9.14 -5.78 0.70
N ALA A 207 -9.21 -4.52 0.28
CA ALA A 207 -10.09 -3.51 0.87
C ALA A 207 -10.78 -2.67 -0.22
N VAL A 208 -12.00 -2.23 0.05
CA VAL A 208 -12.74 -1.32 -0.84
C VAL A 208 -13.13 -0.08 -0.04
N LEU A 209 -12.60 1.07 -0.45
CA LEU A 209 -12.94 2.37 0.10
C LEU A 209 -13.91 3.09 -0.83
N VAL A 210 -15.09 3.44 -0.33
CA VAL A 210 -16.09 4.19 -1.08
C VAL A 210 -16.24 5.57 -0.46
N GLY A 211 -16.00 6.63 -1.25
CA GLY A 211 -16.09 8.01 -0.80
C GLY A 211 -17.12 8.82 -1.59
N ARG A 212 -17.88 9.63 -0.87
CA ARG A 212 -18.76 10.66 -1.41
C ARG A 212 -18.24 12.01 -0.95
N LEU A 213 -17.81 12.86 -1.89
CA LEU A 213 -17.26 14.18 -1.63
C LEU A 213 -18.18 15.25 -2.19
N ASN A 214 -18.50 16.24 -1.39
CA ASN A 214 -19.37 17.35 -1.78
C ASN A 214 -18.72 18.69 -1.45
N ARG A 215 -18.67 19.59 -2.43
CA ARG A 215 -18.28 20.98 -2.20
C ARG A 215 -19.51 21.83 -1.96
N SER A 216 -19.56 22.46 -0.79
CA SER A 216 -20.67 23.35 -0.43
C SER A 216 -20.66 24.64 -1.23
N ALA A 217 -21.80 25.33 -1.29
CA ALA A 217 -21.90 26.66 -1.91
C ALA A 217 -21.00 27.70 -1.22
N SER A 218 -20.70 27.54 0.08
CA SER A 218 -19.77 28.36 0.86
C SER A 218 -18.30 28.04 0.59
N GLY A 219 -17.97 27.03 -0.23
CA GLY A 219 -16.63 26.68 -0.65
C GLY A 219 -15.96 25.58 0.19
N GLY A 220 -16.53 25.19 1.34
CA GLY A 220 -16.02 24.07 2.15
C GLY A 220 -16.37 22.70 1.53
N TRP A 221 -15.65 21.68 1.94
CA TRP A 221 -15.81 20.30 1.51
C TRP A 221 -16.37 19.44 2.64
N SER A 222 -17.21 18.46 2.30
CA SER A 222 -17.67 17.42 3.21
C SER A 222 -17.54 16.06 2.54
N SER A 223 -17.30 15.02 3.33
CA SER A 223 -17.19 13.65 2.86
C SER A 223 -18.00 12.68 3.70
N ARG A 224 -18.38 11.57 3.06
CA ARG A 224 -18.82 10.35 3.73
C ARG A 224 -18.03 9.20 3.15
N TRP A 225 -17.46 8.41 4.03
CA TRP A 225 -16.63 7.28 3.71
C TRP A 225 -17.28 5.98 4.16
N HIS A 226 -17.03 4.93 3.40
CA HIS A 226 -17.36 3.55 3.75
C HIS A 226 -16.18 2.67 3.34
N LEU A 227 -15.61 1.96 4.30
CA LEU A 227 -14.50 1.03 4.09
C LEU A 227 -14.98 -0.39 4.39
N GLU A 228 -14.83 -1.27 3.41
CA GLU A 228 -15.04 -2.71 3.55
C GLU A 228 -13.70 -3.43 3.51
N VAL A 229 -13.36 -4.16 4.57
CA VAL A 229 -12.14 -4.97 4.62
C VAL A 229 -12.36 -6.19 5.49
N ALA A 230 -11.99 -7.37 4.98
CA ALA A 230 -12.17 -8.67 5.64
C ALA A 230 -13.63 -8.91 6.12
N GLY A 231 -14.61 -8.50 5.32
CA GLY A 231 -16.05 -8.64 5.62
C GLY A 231 -16.55 -7.75 6.77
N LYS A 232 -15.78 -6.73 7.17
CA LYS A 232 -16.15 -5.82 8.27
C LYS A 232 -16.24 -4.39 7.77
N PRO A 233 -17.45 -3.81 7.68
CA PRO A 233 -17.63 -2.43 7.27
C PRO A 233 -17.24 -1.44 8.37
N SER A 234 -16.78 -0.27 7.95
CA SER A 234 -16.60 0.91 8.79
C SER A 234 -17.10 2.13 8.01
N ALA A 235 -17.70 3.10 8.68
CA ALA A 235 -18.20 4.32 8.02
C ALA A 235 -17.97 5.54 8.91
N TRP A 236 -17.61 6.66 8.27
CA TRP A 236 -17.41 7.94 8.96
C TRP A 236 -17.71 9.11 8.04
N THR A 237 -17.74 10.31 8.60
CA THR A 237 -17.96 11.56 7.87
C THR A 237 -16.99 12.61 8.35
N ASP A 238 -16.57 13.50 7.45
CA ASP A 238 -15.73 14.62 7.80
C ASP A 238 -16.10 15.89 7.00
N SER A 239 -15.63 17.06 7.47
CA SER A 239 -15.80 18.34 6.79
C SER A 239 -14.57 19.21 7.02
N ARG A 240 -14.06 19.80 5.93
CA ARG A 240 -12.89 20.70 5.94
C ARG A 240 -13.09 21.86 4.98
N GLN A 241 -12.40 22.95 5.21
CA GLN A 241 -12.43 24.08 4.28
C GLN A 241 -11.67 23.78 2.97
N GLN A 242 -10.61 22.99 3.06
CA GLN A 242 -9.70 22.68 1.94
C GLN A 242 -9.81 21.21 1.56
N LEU A 243 -9.72 20.93 0.25
CA LEU A 243 -9.79 19.58 -0.30
C LEU A 243 -8.63 18.70 0.17
N ASP A 244 -7.41 19.25 0.19
CA ASP A 244 -6.21 18.51 0.64
C ASP A 244 -6.37 18.03 2.09
N LYS A 245 -6.94 18.86 2.98
CA LYS A 245 -7.19 18.50 4.37
C LYS A 245 -8.30 17.46 4.51
N LEU A 246 -9.32 17.51 3.65
CA LEU A 246 -10.37 16.49 3.63
C LEU A 246 -9.84 15.15 3.11
N ALA A 247 -9.07 15.17 2.03
CA ALA A 247 -8.44 13.99 1.45
C ALA A 247 -7.47 13.34 2.46
N GLN A 248 -6.61 14.15 3.08
CA GLN A 248 -5.67 13.68 4.11
C GLN A 248 -6.41 13.00 5.25
N GLN A 249 -7.45 13.63 5.82
CA GLN A 249 -8.21 13.04 6.93
C GLN A 249 -8.91 11.74 6.53
N GLY A 250 -9.55 11.69 5.37
CA GLY A 250 -10.22 10.48 4.90
C GLY A 250 -9.26 9.29 4.74
N ILE A 251 -8.06 9.55 4.26
CA ILE A 251 -7.01 8.53 4.14
C ILE A 251 -6.36 8.21 5.48
N ASP A 252 -6.18 9.20 6.37
CA ASP A 252 -5.68 8.97 7.73
C ASP A 252 -6.59 8.01 8.50
N ASP A 253 -7.90 8.26 8.50
CA ASP A 253 -8.89 7.39 9.12
C ASP A 253 -8.89 5.98 8.49
N THR A 254 -8.75 5.91 7.16
CA THR A 254 -8.62 4.63 6.44
C THR A 254 -7.38 3.88 6.92
N ALA A 255 -6.22 4.53 6.94
CA ALA A 255 -4.96 3.93 7.38
C ALA A 255 -5.02 3.46 8.84
N ASP A 256 -5.63 4.25 9.72
CA ASP A 256 -5.80 3.90 11.14
C ASP A 256 -6.67 2.64 11.31
N ILE A 257 -7.78 2.55 10.55
CA ILE A 257 -8.64 1.35 10.56
C ILE A 257 -7.87 0.13 10.01
N LEU A 258 -7.16 0.27 8.89
CA LEU A 258 -6.36 -0.81 8.32
C LEU A 258 -5.25 -1.23 9.28
N ALA A 259 -4.50 -0.28 9.84
CA ALA A 259 -3.45 -0.57 10.80
C ALA A 259 -3.98 -1.26 12.07
N SER A 260 -5.15 -0.84 12.57
CA SER A 260 -5.77 -1.50 13.74
C SER A 260 -6.08 -3.00 13.51
N ARG A 261 -6.20 -3.41 12.23
CA ARG A 261 -6.51 -4.80 11.84
C ARG A 261 -5.28 -5.61 11.45
N PHE A 262 -4.25 -4.96 10.92
CA PHE A 262 -3.08 -5.61 10.31
C PHE A 262 -1.75 -5.25 10.95
N ALA A 263 -1.64 -4.15 11.69
CA ALA A 263 -0.43 -3.86 12.44
C ALA A 263 -0.30 -4.80 13.64
N VAL A 264 0.93 -5.25 13.92
CA VAL A 264 1.23 -6.14 15.03
C VAL A 264 1.98 -5.36 16.10
N ALA A 265 1.43 -5.37 17.32
CA ALA A 265 2.14 -4.87 18.49
C ALA A 265 2.96 -6.04 19.11
N ARG A 266 4.25 -5.83 19.36
CA ARG A 266 4.98 -6.70 20.29
C ARG A 266 4.47 -6.42 21.70
N GLY A 267 3.38 -7.09 22.07
CA GLY A 267 2.98 -7.14 23.48
C GLY A 267 4.11 -7.78 24.30
N GLY A 268 4.33 -7.33 25.54
CA GLY A 268 5.28 -7.95 26.48
C GLY A 268 4.91 -9.38 26.89
N GLY A 269 4.19 -10.12 26.06
CA GLY A 269 3.82 -11.52 26.21
C GLY A 269 4.91 -12.46 25.69
N ASN A 270 4.86 -13.70 26.13
CA ASN A 270 5.72 -14.78 25.67
C ASN A 270 5.63 -14.88 24.14
N LEU A 271 6.80 -14.99 23.48
CA LEU A 271 6.86 -15.35 22.07
C LEU A 271 6.21 -16.73 21.90
N ASN A 272 5.28 -16.83 20.97
CA ASN A 272 4.66 -18.10 20.65
C ASN A 272 5.43 -18.77 19.51
N THR A 273 5.90 -19.99 19.74
CA THR A 273 6.45 -20.80 18.64
C THR A 273 5.28 -21.56 17.98
N VAL A 274 5.14 -21.39 16.68
CA VAL A 274 4.14 -22.11 15.90
C VAL A 274 4.84 -22.81 14.74
N SER A 275 4.40 -24.04 14.44
CA SER A 275 4.85 -24.74 13.24
C SER A 275 3.91 -24.44 12.10
N ILE A 276 4.49 -24.15 10.92
CA ILE A 276 3.75 -23.98 9.67
C ILE A 276 4.34 -24.91 8.62
N SER A 277 3.49 -25.40 7.69
CA SER A 277 3.92 -26.16 6.51
C SER A 277 3.67 -25.36 5.24
N VAL A 278 4.67 -25.28 4.37
CA VAL A 278 4.59 -24.58 3.09
C VAL A 278 4.91 -25.51 1.94
N SER A 279 3.91 -25.72 1.07
CA SER A 279 4.04 -26.51 -0.16
C SER A 279 4.34 -25.66 -1.39
N GLY A 280 4.84 -26.29 -2.48
CA GLY A 280 5.14 -25.63 -3.75
C GLY A 280 6.52 -24.93 -3.76
N VAL A 281 7.47 -25.40 -2.95
CA VAL A 281 8.86 -24.93 -2.93
C VAL A 281 9.71 -25.88 -3.77
N ASP A 282 9.76 -25.62 -5.09
CA ASP A 282 10.36 -26.54 -6.06
C ASP A 282 11.82 -26.21 -6.40
N SER A 283 12.30 -25.04 -6.00
CA SER A 283 13.65 -24.54 -6.33
C SER A 283 14.32 -23.80 -5.18
N LEU A 284 15.66 -23.66 -5.28
CA LEU A 284 16.43 -22.82 -4.34
C LEU A 284 15.99 -21.35 -4.40
N SER A 285 15.54 -20.87 -5.56
CA SER A 285 14.97 -19.51 -5.70
C SER A 285 13.68 -19.36 -4.90
N ASP A 286 12.81 -20.37 -4.94
CA ASP A 286 11.57 -20.38 -4.15
C ASP A 286 11.86 -20.41 -2.66
N TYR A 287 12.82 -21.22 -2.25
CA TYR A 287 13.28 -21.26 -0.86
C TYR A 287 13.80 -19.90 -0.40
N ALA A 288 14.65 -19.25 -1.21
CA ALA A 288 15.20 -17.94 -0.87
C ALA A 288 14.10 -16.87 -0.79
N ARG A 289 13.16 -16.86 -1.74
CA ARG A 289 12.00 -15.97 -1.77
C ARG A 289 11.11 -16.16 -0.54
N LEU A 290 10.81 -17.42 -0.21
CA LEU A 290 9.98 -17.79 0.94
C LEU A 290 10.65 -17.39 2.26
N SER A 291 11.94 -17.69 2.43
CA SER A 291 12.69 -17.36 3.65
C SER A 291 12.80 -15.84 3.86
N ALA A 292 13.07 -15.09 2.79
CA ALA A 292 13.08 -13.62 2.82
C ALA A 292 11.70 -13.04 3.18
N TYR A 293 10.63 -13.61 2.59
CA TYR A 293 9.26 -13.20 2.88
C TYR A 293 8.89 -13.46 4.34
N LEU A 294 9.08 -14.68 4.85
CA LEU A 294 8.77 -15.04 6.24
C LEU A 294 9.54 -14.17 7.24
N GLY A 295 10.83 -13.94 7.00
CA GLY A 295 11.67 -13.07 7.83
C GLY A 295 11.29 -11.58 7.76
N GLY A 296 10.61 -11.16 6.68
CA GLY A 296 10.07 -9.80 6.49
C GLY A 296 8.70 -9.55 7.12
N LEU A 297 7.97 -10.60 7.50
CA LEU A 297 6.64 -10.47 8.09
C LEU A 297 6.70 -9.82 9.48
N THR A 298 5.82 -8.86 9.72
CA THR A 298 5.80 -8.08 10.97
C THR A 298 5.59 -8.93 12.20
N ALA A 299 4.76 -9.97 12.09
CA ALA A 299 4.45 -10.88 13.21
C ALA A 299 5.60 -11.86 13.52
N VAL A 300 6.56 -12.04 12.60
CA VAL A 300 7.62 -13.05 12.71
C VAL A 300 8.88 -12.44 13.34
N VAL A 301 9.38 -13.07 14.38
CA VAL A 301 10.59 -12.67 15.13
C VAL A 301 11.77 -13.50 14.69
N ASP A 302 11.56 -14.80 14.50
CA ASP A 302 12.58 -15.77 14.10
C ASP A 302 11.96 -16.85 13.21
N VAL A 303 12.75 -17.37 12.27
CA VAL A 303 12.37 -18.40 11.31
C VAL A 303 13.39 -19.53 11.37
N GLN A 304 12.92 -20.71 11.72
CA GLN A 304 13.77 -21.92 11.75
C GLN A 304 13.13 -22.99 10.85
N VAL A 305 13.95 -23.63 10.01
CA VAL A 305 13.53 -24.78 9.22
C VAL A 305 13.54 -26.01 10.13
N GLU A 306 12.40 -26.69 10.26
CA GLU A 306 12.29 -27.94 11.02
C GLU A 306 12.52 -29.16 10.10
N GLN A 307 11.90 -29.17 8.92
CA GLN A 307 11.97 -30.28 7.98
C GLN A 307 11.85 -29.81 6.54
N VAL A 308 12.50 -30.53 5.62
CA VAL A 308 12.34 -30.39 4.17
C VAL A 308 11.96 -31.75 3.61
N ALA A 309 10.80 -31.84 2.99
CA ALA A 309 10.25 -33.09 2.43
C ALA A 309 9.77 -32.86 0.98
N GLY A 310 10.68 -33.05 0.01
CA GLY A 310 10.39 -32.78 -1.39
C GLY A 310 10.13 -31.29 -1.64
N ALA A 311 8.95 -30.94 -2.13
CA ALA A 311 8.51 -29.57 -2.37
C ALA A 311 7.77 -28.93 -1.17
N GLU A 312 7.85 -29.53 0.00
CA GLU A 312 7.22 -29.07 1.23
C GLU A 312 8.27 -28.79 2.30
N ILE A 313 8.12 -27.66 3.00
CA ILE A 313 9.04 -27.24 4.06
C ILE A 313 8.24 -26.88 5.28
N ASP A 314 8.62 -27.47 6.43
CA ASP A 314 8.08 -27.13 7.74
C ASP A 314 9.01 -26.14 8.44
N TYR A 315 8.39 -25.09 8.99
CA TYR A 315 9.08 -24.03 9.72
C TYR A 315 8.56 -23.92 11.14
N ALA A 316 9.45 -23.74 12.11
CA ALA A 316 9.12 -23.18 13.41
C ALA A 316 9.28 -21.67 13.35
N LEU A 317 8.18 -20.95 13.54
CA LEU A 317 8.16 -19.50 13.59
C LEU A 317 8.00 -19.03 15.02
N GLN A 318 8.87 -18.13 15.47
CA GLN A 318 8.62 -17.37 16.69
C GLN A 318 7.77 -16.14 16.33
N LEU A 319 6.55 -16.09 16.85
CA LEU A 319 5.61 -15.00 16.58
C LEU A 319 5.50 -14.02 17.75
N SER A 320 5.42 -12.74 17.43
CA SER A 320 5.05 -11.67 18.38
C SER A 320 3.54 -11.47 18.51
N GLY A 321 2.75 -12.34 17.89
CA GLY A 321 1.28 -12.36 17.87
C GLY A 321 0.75 -13.79 17.81
N SER A 322 -0.44 -13.97 17.27
CA SER A 322 -1.09 -15.25 17.09
C SER A 322 -0.88 -15.82 15.68
N LEU A 323 -1.19 -17.11 15.48
CA LEU A 323 -1.25 -17.71 14.14
C LEU A 323 -2.32 -17.02 13.26
N ASP A 324 -3.41 -16.54 13.88
CA ASP A 324 -4.44 -15.77 13.16
C ASP A 324 -3.91 -14.43 12.64
N ASP A 325 -3.02 -13.77 13.37
CA ASP A 325 -2.36 -12.53 12.91
C ASP A 325 -1.45 -12.82 11.72
N LEU A 326 -0.69 -13.90 11.75
CA LEU A 326 0.11 -14.38 10.65
C LEU A 326 -0.77 -14.70 9.44
N THR A 327 -1.84 -15.47 9.63
CA THR A 327 -2.75 -15.87 8.55
C THR A 327 -3.43 -14.67 7.91
N ARG A 328 -3.85 -13.66 8.69
CA ARG A 328 -4.38 -12.40 8.13
C ARG A 328 -3.35 -11.69 7.26
N THR A 329 -2.11 -11.59 7.73
CA THR A 329 -1.03 -10.94 6.98
C THR A 329 -0.70 -11.71 5.70
N VAL A 330 -0.61 -13.04 5.76
CA VAL A 330 -0.38 -13.89 4.58
C VAL A 330 -1.52 -13.76 3.57
N THR A 331 -2.77 -13.64 4.02
CA THR A 331 -3.94 -13.53 3.12
C THR A 331 -3.90 -12.27 2.25
N ILE A 332 -3.37 -11.17 2.77
CA ILE A 332 -3.18 -9.93 1.99
C ILE A 332 -1.87 -9.92 1.19
N GLY A 333 -0.91 -10.79 1.55
CA GLY A 333 0.38 -10.91 0.85
C GLY A 333 0.27 -11.59 -0.51
N THR A 334 1.31 -11.42 -1.33
CA THR A 334 1.37 -11.96 -2.69
C THR A 334 2.21 -13.23 -2.81
N VAL A 335 2.87 -13.66 -1.73
CA VAL A 335 3.86 -14.75 -1.76
C VAL A 335 3.28 -16.08 -1.31
N LEU A 336 2.43 -16.08 -0.30
CA LEU A 336 1.78 -17.28 0.23
C LEU A 336 0.27 -17.20 0.09
N GLU A 337 -0.37 -18.36 0.03
CA GLU A 337 -1.82 -18.49 0.17
C GLU A 337 -2.16 -19.54 1.23
N PRO A 338 -3.16 -19.30 2.09
CA PRO A 338 -3.63 -20.32 3.03
C PRO A 338 -4.23 -21.51 2.27
N VAL A 339 -3.92 -22.72 2.72
CA VAL A 339 -4.53 -23.95 2.21
C VAL A 339 -5.60 -24.40 3.20
N ILE A 340 -6.80 -24.71 2.69
CA ILE A 340 -7.86 -25.31 3.52
C ILE A 340 -7.44 -26.76 3.82
N SER A 341 -6.94 -26.99 5.03
CA SER A 341 -6.53 -28.31 5.51
C SER A 341 -7.00 -28.52 6.94
N GLU A 342 -6.98 -29.77 7.42
CA GLU A 342 -7.31 -30.12 8.81
C GLU A 342 -6.27 -29.55 9.81
N LEU A 343 -5.07 -29.24 9.34
CA LEU A 343 -3.99 -28.68 10.15
C LEU A 343 -3.91 -27.16 9.94
N PRO A 344 -4.15 -26.36 10.98
CA PRO A 344 -3.94 -24.93 10.91
C PRO A 344 -2.45 -24.62 10.66
N GLY A 345 -2.17 -23.57 9.87
CA GLY A 345 -0.80 -23.19 9.52
C GLY A 345 -0.26 -23.84 8.24
N SER A 346 -1.15 -24.38 7.40
CA SER A 346 -0.78 -24.90 6.06
C SER A 346 -0.93 -23.81 5.02
N TYR A 347 0.15 -23.61 4.23
CA TYR A 347 0.21 -22.59 3.18
C TYR A 347 0.78 -23.19 1.88
N ARG A 348 0.56 -22.49 0.78
CA ARG A 348 1.18 -22.76 -0.52
C ARG A 348 1.92 -21.54 -1.02
N LEU A 349 3.11 -21.76 -1.58
CA LEU A 349 3.87 -20.72 -2.27
C LEU A 349 3.18 -20.38 -3.60
N ARG A 350 2.86 -19.10 -3.81
CA ARG A 350 2.33 -18.60 -5.10
C ARG A 350 3.47 -18.58 -6.14
N GLN A 351 3.18 -19.07 -7.33
CA GLN A 351 4.12 -19.04 -8.45
C GLN A 351 4.18 -17.69 -9.15
#